data_7584a4ab3e26cb88cf0af3dc9b1c08f4
#
_entry.id   7584a4ab3e26cb88cf0af3dc9b1c08f4
#
_cell.length_a   1.000
_cell.length_b   1.000
_cell.length_c   1.000
_cell.angle_alpha   90.00
_cell.angle_beta   90.00
_cell.angle_gamma   90.00
#
_symmetry.space_group_name_H-M   'P 1'
#
loop_
_entity.id
_entity.type
_entity.pdbx_description
1 polymer ?
#
loop_
_entity_poly.entity_id
_entity_poly.type
_entity_poly.pdbx_seq_one_letter_code
_entity_poly.pdbx_strand_id
1 'polypeptide(L)'
;MTPGHSPGGCCYRLGNDLFTGDTLFVYGCGRCDLAGSDPGSMFRSLRKLAERIADPVIVHPGHRYAAAASTTMAEQRRGNPFLHFDDEDAFVAFRAEHNRHRLPPYGPVPRGQPAW
;
A
#
# COMPACT_ATOMS: atom_id res chain seq x y z
N MET A 1 -3.18 -14.14 -2.04
CA MET A 1 -3.20 -13.60 -0.68
C MET A 1 -2.20 -12.47 -0.55
N THR A 2 -2.55 -11.45 0.21
CA THR A 2 -1.71 -10.28 0.45
C THR A 2 -1.70 -9.98 1.96
N PRO A 3 -1.08 -10.85 2.78
CA PRO A 3 -1.04 -10.66 4.22
C PRO A 3 -0.16 -9.48 4.64
N GLY A 4 -0.34 -9.01 5.87
CA GLY A 4 0.45 -7.94 6.45
C GLY A 4 -0.35 -7.08 7.41
N HIS A 5 -1.41 -6.43 6.95
CA HIS A 5 -2.37 -5.77 7.84
C HIS A 5 -3.08 -6.81 8.69
N SER A 6 -3.45 -7.93 8.08
CA SER A 6 -3.97 -9.11 8.77
C SER A 6 -3.41 -10.37 8.11
N PRO A 7 -3.41 -11.52 8.83
CA PRO A 7 -2.90 -12.79 8.26
C PRO A 7 -3.74 -13.27 7.07
N GLY A 8 -5.04 -12.97 7.06
CA GLY A 8 -5.97 -13.39 6.01
C GLY A 8 -6.19 -12.36 4.93
N GLY A 9 -5.39 -11.28 4.88
CA GLY A 9 -5.55 -10.24 3.88
C GLY A 9 -5.46 -10.78 2.47
N CYS A 10 -6.37 -10.32 1.60
CA CYS A 10 -6.42 -10.73 0.20
C CYS A 10 -6.75 -9.54 -0.69
N CYS A 11 -6.21 -9.59 -1.91
CA CYS A 11 -6.65 -8.70 -2.98
C CYS A 11 -7.38 -9.53 -4.03
N TYR A 12 -8.43 -8.96 -4.60
CA TYR A 12 -9.26 -9.63 -5.60
C TYR A 12 -9.23 -8.84 -6.90
N ARG A 13 -8.97 -9.53 -8.01
CA ARG A 13 -8.99 -8.91 -9.33
C ARG A 13 -10.20 -9.39 -10.11
N LEU A 14 -10.94 -8.43 -10.68
CA LEU A 14 -12.06 -8.70 -11.57
C LEU A 14 -11.90 -7.82 -12.80
N GLY A 15 -11.46 -8.41 -13.92
CA GLY A 15 -11.17 -7.65 -15.12
C GLY A 15 -10.04 -6.65 -14.91
N ASN A 16 -10.33 -5.37 -15.12
CA ASN A 16 -9.37 -4.28 -14.94
C ASN A 16 -9.49 -3.61 -13.57
N ASP A 17 -10.19 -4.23 -12.63
CA ASP A 17 -10.40 -3.72 -11.27
C ASP A 17 -9.70 -4.61 -10.26
N LEU A 18 -8.98 -4.00 -9.33
CA LEU A 18 -8.30 -4.69 -8.23
C LEU A 18 -8.83 -4.15 -6.90
N PHE A 19 -9.40 -5.03 -6.11
CA PHE A 19 -9.93 -4.67 -4.79
C PHE A 19 -8.91 -5.05 -3.74
N THR A 20 -8.34 -4.05 -3.07
CA THR A 20 -7.15 -4.22 -2.25
C THR A 20 -7.41 -4.20 -0.75
N GLY A 21 -8.67 -4.05 -0.30
CA GLY A 21 -9.02 -4.07 1.11
C GLY A 21 -8.13 -3.12 1.92
N ASP A 22 -7.53 -3.65 2.98
CA ASP A 22 -6.63 -2.91 3.85
C ASP A 22 -5.15 -3.19 3.54
N THR A 23 -4.83 -3.69 2.35
CA THR A 23 -3.45 -3.90 1.92
C THR A 23 -2.88 -2.65 1.28
N LEU A 24 -3.48 -2.17 0.19
CA LEU A 24 -3.01 -1.02 -0.55
C LEU A 24 -4.09 0.06 -0.56
N PHE A 25 -3.75 1.26 -0.12
CA PHE A 25 -4.61 2.44 -0.19
C PHE A 25 -4.09 3.41 -1.25
N VAL A 26 -4.92 4.37 -1.63
CA VAL A 26 -4.47 5.45 -2.50
C VAL A 26 -3.38 6.23 -1.76
N TYR A 27 -2.15 6.09 -2.23
CA TYR A 27 -0.93 6.68 -1.65
C TYR A 27 -0.65 6.24 -0.20
N GLY A 28 -1.07 5.03 0.16
CA GLY A 28 -0.84 4.47 1.48
C GLY A 28 -0.92 2.95 1.50
N CYS A 29 -0.78 2.38 2.67
CA CYS A 29 -1.01 0.95 2.91
C CYS A 29 -1.59 0.74 4.30
N GLY A 30 -2.14 -0.45 4.56
CA GLY A 30 -2.71 -0.79 5.84
C GLY A 30 -1.67 -0.72 6.96
N ARG A 31 -2.11 -0.31 8.15
CA ARG A 31 -1.25 -0.31 9.33
C ARG A 31 -0.86 -1.74 9.71
N CYS A 32 0.30 -1.88 10.33
CA CYS A 32 0.87 -3.18 10.67
C CYS A 32 1.22 -3.29 12.15
N ASP A 33 0.52 -2.53 13.01
CA ASP A 33 0.76 -2.49 14.45
C ASP A 33 -0.38 -3.11 15.27
N LEU A 34 -1.29 -3.80 14.61
CA LEU A 34 -2.40 -4.51 15.27
C LEU A 34 -2.01 -5.95 15.54
N ALA A 35 -2.75 -6.62 16.44
CA ALA A 35 -2.56 -8.03 16.70
C ALA A 35 -2.72 -8.84 15.41
N GLY A 36 -1.76 -9.70 15.09
CA GLY A 36 -1.77 -10.48 13.86
C GLY A 36 -1.17 -9.76 12.66
N SER A 37 -0.88 -8.45 12.75
CA SER A 37 -0.21 -7.72 11.68
C SER A 37 1.26 -8.11 11.58
N ASP A 38 1.81 -8.03 10.35
CA ASP A 38 3.21 -8.33 10.07
C ASP A 38 3.73 -7.40 8.98
N PRO A 39 4.56 -6.40 9.32
CA PRO A 39 5.07 -5.46 8.33
C PRO A 39 5.98 -6.10 7.27
N GLY A 40 6.71 -7.17 7.61
CA GLY A 40 7.49 -7.91 6.62
C GLY A 40 6.60 -8.57 5.57
N SER A 41 5.51 -9.18 6.00
CA SER A 41 4.51 -9.74 5.08
C SER A 41 3.86 -8.65 4.23
N MET A 42 3.60 -7.47 4.81
CA MET A 42 3.07 -6.33 4.06
C MET A 42 4.04 -5.90 2.96
N PHE A 43 5.33 -5.80 3.26
CA PHE A 43 6.33 -5.46 2.25
C PHE A 43 6.29 -6.44 1.08
N ARG A 44 6.30 -7.74 1.38
CA ARG A 44 6.26 -8.77 0.33
C ARG A 44 4.97 -8.73 -0.47
N SER A 45 3.84 -8.48 0.18
CA SER A 45 2.54 -8.32 -0.50
C SER A 45 2.53 -7.12 -1.45
N LEU A 46 3.03 -5.97 -1.01
CA LEU A 46 3.12 -4.77 -1.83
C LEU A 46 4.08 -4.97 -3.01
N ARG A 47 5.21 -5.64 -2.80
CA ARG A 47 6.14 -5.99 -3.88
C ARG A 47 5.49 -6.89 -4.92
N LYS A 48 4.73 -7.88 -4.47
CA LYS A 48 3.98 -8.77 -5.36
C LYS A 48 3.00 -7.99 -6.24
N LEU A 49 2.25 -7.06 -5.64
CA LEU A 49 1.33 -6.22 -6.42
C LEU A 49 2.08 -5.33 -7.40
N ALA A 50 3.17 -4.71 -6.97
CA ALA A 50 3.97 -3.84 -7.82
C ALA A 50 4.58 -4.58 -9.01
N GLU A 51 4.93 -5.85 -8.84
CA GLU A 51 5.53 -6.66 -9.88
C GLU A 51 4.50 -7.28 -10.85
N ARG A 52 3.29 -7.56 -10.38
CA ARG A 52 2.31 -8.35 -11.13
C ARG A 52 1.16 -7.55 -11.71
N ILE A 53 0.82 -6.40 -11.15
CA ILE A 53 -0.35 -5.63 -11.57
C ILE A 53 0.06 -4.59 -12.60
N ALA A 54 -0.59 -4.60 -13.75
CA ALA A 54 -0.29 -3.68 -14.84
C ALA A 54 -0.73 -2.25 -14.54
N ASP A 55 -0.05 -1.28 -15.14
CA ASP A 55 -0.27 0.15 -14.92
C ASP A 55 -1.74 0.62 -15.04
N PRO A 56 -2.53 0.17 -16.04
CA PRO A 56 -3.89 0.70 -16.20
C PRO A 56 -4.92 0.08 -15.25
N VAL A 57 -4.55 -0.93 -14.45
CA VAL A 57 -5.49 -1.56 -13.53
C VAL A 57 -5.94 -0.56 -12.47
N ILE A 58 -7.24 -0.50 -12.22
CA ILE A 58 -7.83 0.42 -11.26
C ILE A 58 -7.86 -0.23 -9.88
N VAL A 59 -7.31 0.48 -8.90
CA VAL A 59 -7.21 0.03 -7.51
C VAL A 59 -8.36 0.61 -6.70
N HIS A 60 -9.10 -0.26 -6.03
CA HIS A 60 -10.21 0.11 -5.15
C HIS A 60 -9.88 -0.32 -3.71
N PRO A 61 -9.45 0.61 -2.85
CA PRO A 61 -9.10 0.29 -1.47
C PRO A 61 -10.33 0.09 -0.59
N GLY A 62 -10.12 -0.55 0.58
CA GLY A 62 -11.19 -0.76 1.56
C GLY A 62 -11.56 0.49 2.35
N HIS A 63 -10.65 1.48 2.42
CA HIS A 63 -10.87 2.75 3.11
C HIS A 63 -10.38 3.90 2.24
N ARG A 64 -11.04 5.06 2.39
CA ARG A 64 -10.67 6.26 1.66
C ARG A 64 -9.91 7.21 2.57
N TYR A 65 -8.59 7.28 2.37
CA TYR A 65 -7.70 8.21 3.09
C TYR A 65 -7.12 9.28 2.18
N ALA A 66 -7.37 9.21 0.88
CA ALA A 66 -6.96 10.22 -0.08
C ALA A 66 -8.17 10.98 -0.62
N ALA A 67 -7.94 12.04 -1.38
CA ALA A 67 -9.01 12.79 -2.01
C ALA A 67 -9.81 11.93 -3.00
N ALA A 68 -9.11 11.04 -3.74
CA ALA A 68 -9.75 10.12 -4.68
C ALA A 68 -10.14 8.81 -3.99
N ALA A 69 -11.28 8.23 -4.43
CA ALA A 69 -11.75 6.95 -3.92
C ALA A 69 -11.06 5.76 -4.58
N SER A 70 -10.48 5.94 -5.76
CA SER A 70 -9.76 4.93 -6.52
C SER A 70 -8.60 5.56 -7.26
N THR A 71 -7.73 4.72 -7.80
CA THR A 71 -6.52 5.16 -8.50
C THR A 71 -6.09 4.10 -9.50
N THR A 72 -5.08 4.41 -10.33
CA THR A 72 -4.46 3.39 -11.18
C THR A 72 -3.20 2.85 -10.50
N MET A 73 -2.80 1.65 -10.89
CA MET A 73 -1.55 1.08 -10.40
C MET A 73 -0.34 1.92 -10.81
N ALA A 74 -0.41 2.54 -11.99
CA ALA A 74 0.64 3.47 -12.44
C ALA A 74 0.83 4.65 -11.48
N GLU A 75 -0.27 5.25 -11.05
CA GLU A 75 -0.22 6.36 -10.08
C GLU A 75 0.38 5.91 -8.75
N GLN A 76 0.06 4.69 -8.32
CA GLN A 76 0.59 4.15 -7.08
C GLN A 76 2.09 3.86 -7.18
N ARG A 77 2.57 3.33 -8.31
CA ARG A 77 4.01 3.13 -8.52
C ARG A 77 4.78 4.43 -8.44
N ARG A 78 4.23 5.51 -8.98
CA ARG A 78 4.90 6.82 -8.97
C ARG A 78 4.84 7.52 -7.62
N GLY A 79 3.69 7.46 -6.94
CA GLY A 79 3.42 8.34 -5.83
C GLY A 79 3.14 7.69 -4.48
N ASN A 80 3.08 6.36 -4.39
CA ASN A 80 2.85 5.71 -3.11
C ASN A 80 4.19 5.40 -2.43
N PRO A 81 4.51 6.08 -1.31
CA PRO A 81 5.82 5.92 -0.67
C PRO A 81 6.09 4.49 -0.18
N PHE A 82 5.04 3.71 0.12
CA PHE A 82 5.21 2.34 0.57
C PHE A 82 5.58 1.37 -0.56
N LEU A 83 5.45 1.78 -1.82
CA LEU A 83 5.93 1.01 -2.96
C LEU A 83 7.36 1.38 -3.37
N HIS A 84 7.97 2.36 -2.72
CA HIS A 84 9.30 2.86 -3.08
C HIS A 84 10.44 2.17 -2.31
N PHE A 85 10.14 1.27 -1.40
CA PHE A 85 11.16 0.54 -0.64
C PHE A 85 11.65 -0.67 -1.44
N ASP A 86 12.97 -0.83 -1.52
CA ASP A 86 13.61 -1.99 -2.15
C ASP A 86 14.09 -3.01 -1.12
N ASP A 87 14.12 -2.63 0.17
CA ASP A 87 14.64 -3.44 1.26
C ASP A 87 13.57 -3.64 2.33
N GLU A 88 13.34 -4.92 2.69
CA GLU A 88 12.32 -5.26 3.67
C GLU A 88 12.59 -4.66 5.05
N ASP A 89 13.85 -4.68 5.50
CA ASP A 89 14.18 -4.15 6.83
C ASP A 89 13.96 -2.64 6.91
N ALA A 90 14.26 -1.92 5.85
CA ALA A 90 13.99 -0.47 5.77
C ALA A 90 12.50 -0.19 5.80
N PHE A 91 11.70 -0.98 5.09
CA PHE A 91 10.24 -0.85 5.12
C PHE A 91 9.67 -1.11 6.51
N VAL A 92 10.12 -2.19 7.15
CA VAL A 92 9.65 -2.56 8.50
C VAL A 92 9.96 -1.46 9.51
N ALA A 93 11.18 -0.92 9.49
CA ALA A 93 11.58 0.17 10.37
C ALA A 93 10.75 1.42 10.14
N PHE A 94 10.56 1.81 8.87
CA PHE A 94 9.76 2.97 8.50
C PHE A 94 8.29 2.80 8.91
N ARG A 95 7.70 1.61 8.67
CA ARG A 95 6.30 1.36 9.01
C ARG A 95 6.07 1.38 10.52
N ALA A 96 6.99 0.85 11.32
CA ALA A 96 6.91 0.87 12.77
C ALA A 96 6.93 2.30 13.31
N GLU A 97 7.80 3.16 12.74
CA GLU A 97 7.94 4.54 13.17
C GLU A 97 6.73 5.41 12.76
N HIS A 98 6.16 5.17 11.58
CA HIS A 98 5.17 6.05 10.96
C HIS A 98 3.75 5.49 10.94
N ASN A 99 3.41 4.55 11.81
CA ASN A 99 2.07 3.94 11.81
C ASN A 99 0.93 4.93 12.01
N ARG A 100 1.15 6.05 12.71
CA ARG A 100 0.09 6.93 13.17
C ARG A 100 0.29 8.40 12.82
N HIS A 101 1.35 8.74 12.08
CA HIS A 101 1.75 10.14 11.94
C HIS A 101 1.30 10.79 10.65
N ARG A 102 0.79 10.01 9.72
CA ARG A 102 0.34 10.56 8.44
C ARG A 102 -1.12 10.96 8.53
N LEU A 103 -1.39 12.23 8.19
CA LEU A 103 -2.76 12.77 8.23
C LEU A 103 -3.40 12.72 6.85
N PRO A 104 -4.67 12.31 6.75
CA PRO A 104 -5.40 12.40 5.48
C PRO A 104 -5.77 13.84 5.16
N PRO A 105 -5.99 14.19 3.87
CA PRO A 105 -5.95 13.28 2.74
C PRO A 105 -4.52 12.94 2.31
N TYR A 106 -4.27 11.67 2.02
CA TYR A 106 -2.97 11.24 1.51
C TYR A 106 -2.79 11.73 0.08
N GLY A 107 -1.58 12.21 -0.22
CA GLY A 107 -1.21 12.65 -1.54
C GLY A 107 0.01 11.91 -2.07
N PRO A 108 0.34 12.10 -3.36
CA PRO A 108 1.48 11.43 -3.97
C PRO A 108 2.80 11.92 -3.36
N VAL A 109 3.73 10.98 -3.19
CA VAL A 109 5.10 11.25 -2.75
C VAL A 109 6.04 10.70 -3.82
N PRO A 110 6.74 11.55 -4.57
CA PRO A 110 7.67 11.07 -5.59
C PRO A 110 8.79 10.23 -4.98
N ARG A 111 9.31 9.30 -5.77
CA ARG A 111 10.45 8.48 -5.35
C ARG A 111 11.64 9.36 -5.00
N GLY A 112 12.30 9.05 -3.88
CA GLY A 112 13.44 9.82 -3.40
C GLY A 112 13.09 11.04 -2.55
N GLN A 113 11.79 11.30 -2.33
CA GLN A 113 11.34 12.38 -1.45
C GLN A 113 10.94 11.82 -0.08
N PRO A 114 11.04 12.63 1.00
CA PRO A 114 10.53 12.23 2.31
C PRO A 114 9.03 11.95 2.24
N ALA A 115 8.58 10.89 2.91
CA ALA A 115 7.17 10.51 2.87
C ALA A 115 6.27 11.51 3.60
N TRP A 116 6.75 12.06 4.70
CA TRP A 116 6.11 13.13 5.50
C TRP A 116 7.04 13.59 6.62
#